data_04b3861649ecba58ee515f4a5854777f
#
_entry.id   04b3861649ecba58ee515f4a5854777f
#
_cell.length_a   1.000
_cell.length_b   1.000
_cell.length_c   1.000
_cell.angle_alpha   90.00
_cell.angle_beta   90.00
_cell.angle_gamma   90.00
#
_symmetry.space_group_name_H-M   'P 1'
#
loop_
_entity.id
_entity.type
_entity.pdbx_description
1 polymer ?
#
loop_
_entity_poly.entity_id
_entity_poly.type
_entity_poly.pdbx_seq_one_letter_code
_entity_poly.pdbx_strand_id
1 'polypeptide(L)'
;MADEWVELAASATDDDLREKILTGFKEGKPFTPYVPTLPLPADMQSVLDFGCGLGRNFPYLQSIAREVVGFDLPEMIARCARATPSAGVLLSADWDTVRARRFDLIFASLVLQHVPEAWCRRVLDDFAEMAPVTYLLARGEGDYGFSALDLAARSGRFDAGECRVVDHDPATHQLRVLGTVPLDEARRADDPRHFEVLLHSRVHRR
;
A
#
# COMPACT_ATOMS: atom_id res chain seq x y z
N MET A 1 0.99 5.37 17.45
CA MET A 1 0.29 5.37 16.16
C MET A 1 0.04 3.98 15.55
N ALA A 2 0.94 2.96 15.64
CA ALA A 2 0.48 1.57 15.39
C ALA A 2 -0.65 1.21 16.34
N ASP A 3 -0.55 1.64 17.58
CA ASP A 3 -1.60 1.50 18.60
C ASP A 3 -2.90 2.20 18.18
N GLU A 4 -2.81 3.36 17.48
CA GLU A 4 -3.97 4.10 17.00
C GLU A 4 -4.76 3.31 15.94
N TRP A 5 -4.08 2.65 14.99
CA TRP A 5 -4.75 1.81 14.00
C TRP A 5 -5.34 0.53 14.63
N VAL A 6 -4.67 -0.04 15.63
CA VAL A 6 -5.19 -1.17 16.41
C VAL A 6 -6.43 -0.75 17.20
N GLU A 7 -6.37 0.40 17.89
CA GLU A 7 -7.50 0.95 18.62
C GLU A 7 -8.68 1.28 17.70
N LEU A 8 -8.43 1.93 16.56
CA LEU A 8 -9.45 2.22 15.56
C LEU A 8 -10.06 0.94 14.99
N ALA A 9 -9.24 -0.04 14.63
CA ALA A 9 -9.73 -1.33 14.13
C ALA A 9 -10.58 -2.05 15.18
N ALA A 10 -10.32 -1.87 16.46
CA ALA A 10 -11.06 -2.50 17.54
C ALA A 10 -12.36 -1.75 17.92
N SER A 11 -12.35 -0.41 17.93
CA SER A 11 -13.38 0.41 18.58
C SER A 11 -14.22 1.28 17.65
N ALA A 12 -13.69 1.72 16.50
CA ALA A 12 -14.41 2.60 15.59
C ALA A 12 -15.59 1.91 14.90
N THR A 13 -16.58 2.65 14.45
CA THR A 13 -17.61 2.13 13.55
C THR A 13 -17.04 1.87 12.16
N ASP A 14 -17.72 1.07 11.33
CA ASP A 14 -17.24 0.84 9.95
C ASP A 14 -17.32 2.13 9.11
N ASP A 15 -18.23 3.05 9.43
CA ASP A 15 -18.33 4.35 8.76
C ASP A 15 -17.17 5.28 9.17
N ASP A 16 -16.83 5.35 10.47
CA ASP A 16 -15.66 6.10 10.96
C ASP A 16 -14.36 5.58 10.34
N LEU A 17 -14.21 4.25 10.22
CA LEU A 17 -13.06 3.64 9.57
C LEU A 17 -12.99 3.97 8.08
N ARG A 18 -14.12 3.88 7.36
CA ARG A 18 -14.19 4.27 5.95
C ARG A 18 -13.78 5.72 5.77
N GLU A 19 -14.31 6.61 6.59
CA GLU A 19 -13.96 8.01 6.54
C GLU A 19 -12.48 8.25 6.79
N LYS A 20 -11.90 7.64 7.83
CA LYS A 20 -10.48 7.77 8.15
C LYS A 20 -9.58 7.17 7.07
N ILE A 21 -9.88 5.97 6.58
CA ILE A 21 -9.10 5.30 5.52
C ILE A 21 -9.17 6.07 4.21
N LEU A 22 -10.31 6.69 3.90
CA LEU A 22 -10.52 7.39 2.63
C LEU A 22 -9.84 8.73 2.55
N THR A 23 -9.82 9.46 3.64
CA THR A 23 -9.73 10.91 3.52
C THR A 23 -8.83 11.55 4.55
N GLY A 24 -8.28 10.75 5.46
CA GLY A 24 -7.62 11.34 6.60
C GLY A 24 -8.55 12.34 7.31
N PHE A 25 -9.82 11.95 7.55
CA PHE A 25 -10.87 12.74 8.23
C PHE A 25 -11.67 13.76 7.38
N LYS A 26 -11.85 13.55 6.09
CA LYS A 26 -12.69 14.41 5.26
C LYS A 26 -14.02 13.74 4.92
N GLU A 27 -15.10 14.28 5.49
CA GLU A 27 -16.48 13.84 5.29
C GLU A 27 -16.91 13.79 3.81
N GLY A 28 -17.71 12.81 3.45
CA GLY A 28 -18.46 12.79 2.18
C GLY A 28 -17.73 12.31 0.94
N LYS A 29 -16.54 11.70 1.05
CA LYS A 29 -15.85 11.16 -0.12
C LYS A 29 -16.25 9.71 -0.44
N PRO A 30 -16.34 9.34 -1.73
CA PRO A 30 -16.69 7.99 -2.12
C PRO A 30 -15.60 6.98 -1.77
N PHE A 31 -16.00 5.76 -1.40
CA PHE A 31 -15.08 4.64 -1.17
C PHE A 31 -14.62 4.05 -2.50
N THR A 32 -13.80 4.80 -3.24
CA THR A 32 -13.27 4.40 -4.54
C THR A 32 -11.81 3.98 -4.45
N PRO A 33 -11.35 3.03 -5.28
CA PRO A 33 -9.94 2.66 -5.36
C PRO A 33 -9.06 3.86 -5.71
N TYR A 34 -7.85 3.89 -5.20
CA TYR A 34 -6.79 4.72 -5.77
C TYR A 34 -6.23 4.00 -7.00
N VAL A 35 -6.54 4.53 -8.17
CA VAL A 35 -5.95 4.03 -9.41
C VAL A 35 -4.54 4.60 -9.53
N PRO A 36 -3.50 3.74 -9.62
CA PRO A 36 -2.14 4.20 -9.86
C PRO A 36 -2.01 5.07 -11.09
N THR A 37 -1.18 6.10 -11.02
CA THR A 37 -0.81 6.88 -12.20
C THR A 37 0.33 6.24 -12.97
N LEU A 38 1.16 5.41 -12.31
CA LEU A 38 2.16 4.57 -12.94
C LEU A 38 1.50 3.37 -13.62
N PRO A 39 1.96 2.97 -14.83
CA PRO A 39 1.42 1.81 -15.52
C PRO A 39 1.78 0.53 -14.76
N LEU A 40 0.79 -0.18 -14.24
CA LEU A 40 0.97 -1.51 -13.68
C LEU A 40 0.84 -2.57 -14.76
N PRO A 41 1.50 -3.74 -14.60
CA PRO A 41 1.26 -4.89 -15.48
C PRO A 41 -0.23 -5.28 -15.47
N ALA A 42 -0.72 -5.78 -16.59
CA ALA A 42 -2.06 -6.37 -16.70
C ALA A 42 -1.96 -7.91 -16.75
N ASP A 43 -3.09 -8.59 -16.60
CA ASP A 43 -3.20 -10.06 -16.71
C ASP A 43 -2.32 -10.83 -15.73
N MET A 44 -2.07 -10.26 -14.54
CA MET A 44 -1.32 -10.90 -13.47
C MET A 44 -2.07 -12.12 -12.91
N GLN A 45 -1.32 -13.11 -12.44
CA GLN A 45 -1.92 -14.27 -11.76
C GLN A 45 -2.32 -13.90 -10.33
N SER A 46 -1.45 -13.18 -9.61
CA SER A 46 -1.68 -12.87 -8.21
C SER A 46 -1.10 -11.53 -7.77
N VAL A 47 -1.85 -10.82 -6.93
CA VAL A 47 -1.45 -9.54 -6.32
C VAL A 47 -1.68 -9.60 -4.81
N LEU A 48 -0.72 -9.09 -4.05
CA LEU A 48 -0.89 -8.82 -2.61
C LEU A 48 -1.28 -7.35 -2.42
N ASP A 49 -2.42 -7.09 -1.79
CA ASP A 49 -2.78 -5.76 -1.23
C ASP A 49 -2.33 -5.72 0.24
N PHE A 50 -1.16 -5.15 0.48
CA PHE A 50 -0.57 -5.04 1.81
C PHE A 50 -1.10 -3.80 2.53
N GLY A 51 -1.72 -4.00 3.69
CA GLY A 51 -2.48 -2.96 4.39
C GLY A 51 -3.79 -2.67 3.68
N CYS A 52 -4.55 -3.72 3.37
CA CYS A 52 -5.74 -3.63 2.52
C CYS A 52 -6.91 -2.85 3.16
N GLY A 53 -6.87 -2.61 4.48
CA GLY A 53 -7.93 -1.93 5.21
C GLY A 53 -9.28 -2.63 5.00
N LEU A 54 -10.28 -1.87 4.60
CA LEU A 54 -11.62 -2.38 4.26
C LEU A 54 -11.74 -2.84 2.80
N GLY A 55 -10.63 -3.06 2.08
CA GLY A 55 -10.64 -3.57 0.71
C GLY A 55 -10.95 -2.55 -0.37
N ARG A 56 -10.66 -1.27 -0.13
CA ARG A 56 -10.92 -0.19 -1.09
C ARG A 56 -10.35 -0.45 -2.48
N ASN A 57 -9.15 -1.02 -2.55
CA ASN A 57 -8.44 -1.23 -3.81
C ASN A 57 -8.80 -2.54 -4.52
N PHE A 58 -9.56 -3.44 -3.90
CA PHE A 58 -9.89 -4.75 -4.47
C PHE A 58 -10.55 -4.67 -5.86
N PRO A 59 -11.54 -3.78 -6.12
CA PRO A 59 -12.14 -3.71 -7.45
C PRO A 59 -11.13 -3.37 -8.55
N TYR A 60 -10.17 -2.49 -8.27
CA TYR A 60 -9.11 -2.17 -9.20
C TYR A 60 -8.13 -3.34 -9.36
N LEU A 61 -7.66 -3.95 -8.28
CA LEU A 61 -6.71 -5.05 -8.31
C LEU A 61 -7.29 -6.29 -9.00
N GLN A 62 -8.58 -6.57 -8.81
CA GLN A 62 -9.30 -7.65 -9.50
C GLN A 62 -9.47 -7.38 -11.01
N SER A 63 -9.38 -6.13 -11.46
CA SER A 63 -9.42 -5.81 -12.89
C SER A 63 -8.10 -6.10 -13.61
N ILE A 64 -6.99 -6.28 -12.88
CA ILE A 64 -5.64 -6.50 -13.41
C ILE A 64 -5.01 -7.82 -12.98
N ALA A 65 -5.63 -8.57 -12.06
CA ALA A 65 -5.13 -9.83 -11.55
C ALA A 65 -6.26 -10.86 -11.35
N ARG A 66 -5.92 -12.13 -11.46
CA ARG A 66 -6.87 -13.25 -11.26
C ARG A 66 -7.14 -13.54 -9.80
N GLU A 67 -6.12 -13.41 -8.97
CA GLU A 67 -6.19 -13.59 -7.53
C GLU A 67 -5.71 -12.32 -6.82
N VAL A 68 -6.46 -11.88 -5.83
CA VAL A 68 -6.06 -10.81 -4.92
C VAL A 68 -5.98 -11.37 -3.51
N VAL A 69 -4.88 -11.11 -2.82
CA VAL A 69 -4.71 -11.44 -1.40
C VAL A 69 -4.66 -10.13 -0.63
N GLY A 70 -5.59 -9.93 0.30
CA GLY A 70 -5.58 -8.81 1.22
C GLY A 70 -4.91 -9.20 2.54
N PHE A 71 -3.95 -8.42 2.98
CA PHE A 71 -3.29 -8.56 4.27
C PHE A 71 -3.45 -7.30 5.11
N ASP A 72 -3.83 -7.47 6.38
CA ASP A 72 -3.91 -6.38 7.37
C ASP A 72 -3.94 -6.96 8.79
N LEU A 73 -4.11 -6.08 9.80
CA LEU A 73 -4.34 -6.45 11.19
C LEU A 73 -5.56 -7.39 11.33
N PRO A 74 -5.56 -8.33 12.30
CA PRO A 74 -6.66 -9.30 12.48
C PRO A 74 -8.05 -8.66 12.56
N GLU A 75 -8.17 -7.57 13.32
CA GLU A 75 -9.41 -6.84 13.52
C GLU A 75 -9.88 -6.18 12.21
N MET A 76 -8.93 -5.63 11.43
CA MET A 76 -9.21 -5.03 10.14
C MET A 76 -9.66 -6.08 9.11
N ILE A 77 -9.00 -7.23 9.06
CA ILE A 77 -9.40 -8.35 8.20
C ILE A 77 -10.81 -8.84 8.55
N ALA A 78 -11.13 -8.99 9.84
CA ALA A 78 -12.47 -9.37 10.26
C ALA A 78 -13.55 -8.37 9.82
N ARG A 79 -13.23 -7.07 9.81
CA ARG A 79 -14.12 -6.01 9.31
C ARG A 79 -14.21 -6.00 7.79
N CYS A 80 -13.08 -6.13 7.11
CA CYS A 80 -13.00 -6.21 5.66
C CYS A 80 -13.88 -7.34 5.11
N ALA A 81 -13.82 -8.51 5.74
CA ALA A 81 -14.62 -9.67 5.36
C ALA A 81 -16.14 -9.42 5.44
N ARG A 82 -16.58 -8.56 6.37
CA ARG A 82 -18.00 -8.18 6.52
C ARG A 82 -18.41 -7.05 5.58
N ALA A 83 -17.53 -6.05 5.44
CA ALA A 83 -17.85 -4.79 4.75
C ALA A 83 -17.71 -4.89 3.22
N THR A 84 -16.80 -5.75 2.76
CA THR A 84 -16.47 -5.88 1.33
C THR A 84 -16.34 -7.36 0.94
N PRO A 85 -17.48 -8.11 0.95
CA PRO A 85 -17.46 -9.48 0.48
C PRO A 85 -17.16 -9.50 -1.02
N SER A 86 -15.90 -9.73 -1.38
CA SER A 86 -15.45 -9.79 -2.77
C SER A 86 -15.13 -11.23 -3.14
N ALA A 87 -15.88 -11.80 -4.09
CA ALA A 87 -15.54 -13.08 -4.67
C ALA A 87 -14.14 -12.99 -5.32
N GLY A 88 -13.29 -13.98 -5.04
CA GLY A 88 -11.93 -14.03 -5.61
C GLY A 88 -10.87 -13.22 -4.82
N VAL A 89 -11.20 -12.72 -3.63
CA VAL A 89 -10.23 -12.14 -2.70
C VAL A 89 -10.00 -13.09 -1.53
N LEU A 90 -8.73 -13.39 -1.26
CA LEU A 90 -8.30 -14.12 -0.08
C LEU A 90 -7.85 -13.13 0.99
N LEU A 91 -8.37 -13.24 2.20
CA LEU A 91 -8.01 -12.36 3.31
C LEU A 91 -7.14 -13.12 4.32
N SER A 92 -6.08 -12.50 4.80
CA SER A 92 -5.18 -13.07 5.81
C SER A 92 -4.66 -11.99 6.76
N ALA A 93 -4.59 -12.33 8.04
CA ALA A 93 -3.89 -11.56 9.06
C ALA A 93 -2.58 -12.25 9.52
N ASP A 94 -2.26 -13.41 8.93
CA ASP A 94 -1.07 -14.18 9.24
C ASP A 94 0.04 -13.87 8.23
N TRP A 95 1.02 -13.06 8.67
CA TRP A 95 2.14 -12.67 7.82
C TRP A 95 3.01 -13.86 7.40
N ASP A 96 3.21 -14.84 8.28
CA ASP A 96 4.05 -16.00 7.94
C ASP A 96 3.43 -16.84 6.82
N THR A 97 2.11 -16.98 6.80
CA THR A 97 1.38 -17.60 5.68
C THR A 97 1.48 -16.77 4.41
N VAL A 98 1.33 -15.45 4.48
CA VAL A 98 1.36 -14.57 3.30
C VAL A 98 2.76 -14.50 2.70
N ARG A 99 3.80 -14.32 3.52
CA ARG A 99 5.20 -14.20 3.03
C ARG A 99 5.76 -15.49 2.42
N ALA A 100 5.14 -16.64 2.71
CA ALA A 100 5.50 -17.90 2.07
C ALA A 100 5.03 -18.02 0.61
N ARG A 101 4.15 -17.11 0.16
CA ARG A 101 3.61 -17.08 -1.20
C ARG A 101 4.51 -16.27 -2.14
N ARG A 102 4.20 -16.38 -3.45
CA ARG A 102 4.78 -15.56 -4.52
C ARG A 102 3.66 -14.80 -5.22
N PHE A 103 3.98 -13.56 -5.62
CA PHE A 103 3.04 -12.66 -6.28
C PHE A 103 3.70 -12.04 -7.50
N ASP A 104 2.90 -11.61 -8.47
CA ASP A 104 3.40 -10.82 -9.60
C ASP A 104 3.61 -9.37 -9.22
N LEU A 105 2.78 -8.88 -8.27
CA LEU A 105 2.84 -7.52 -7.74
C LEU A 105 2.51 -7.51 -6.25
N ILE A 106 3.24 -6.70 -5.50
CA ILE A 106 2.80 -6.26 -4.17
C ILE A 106 2.33 -4.81 -4.28
N PHE A 107 1.12 -4.56 -3.81
CA PHE A 107 0.49 -3.25 -3.79
C PHE A 107 0.45 -2.75 -2.34
N ALA A 108 1.20 -1.69 -2.03
CA ALA A 108 1.26 -1.09 -0.70
C ALA A 108 0.93 0.40 -0.81
N SER A 109 -0.31 0.75 -0.48
CA SER A 109 -0.85 2.11 -0.64
C SER A 109 -1.10 2.76 0.71
N LEU A 110 -0.31 3.77 1.06
CA LEU A 110 -0.44 4.60 2.25
C LEU A 110 -0.43 3.80 3.57
N VAL A 111 0.32 2.71 3.63
CA VAL A 111 0.38 1.81 4.78
C VAL A 111 1.75 1.82 5.46
N LEU A 112 2.86 1.78 4.73
CA LEU A 112 4.20 1.64 5.32
C LEU A 112 4.61 2.82 6.20
N GLN A 113 4.02 3.97 5.99
CA GLN A 113 4.22 5.16 6.82
C GLN A 113 3.65 5.02 8.25
N HIS A 114 2.76 4.05 8.47
CA HIS A 114 2.07 3.80 9.74
C HIS A 114 2.65 2.64 10.54
N VAL A 115 3.71 2.00 10.05
CA VAL A 115 4.32 0.85 10.73
C VAL A 115 5.67 1.22 11.35
N PRO A 116 6.09 0.56 12.45
CA PRO A 116 7.41 0.79 13.05
C PRO A 116 8.55 0.51 12.07
N GLU A 117 9.63 1.30 12.15
CA GLU A 117 10.76 1.21 11.22
C GLU A 117 11.34 -0.20 11.09
N ALA A 118 11.57 -0.88 12.21
CA ALA A 118 12.13 -2.24 12.20
C ALA A 118 11.25 -3.23 11.44
N TRP A 119 9.92 -3.09 11.56
CA TRP A 119 8.98 -3.92 10.84
C TRP A 119 8.90 -3.53 9.36
N CYS A 120 8.93 -2.23 9.05
CA CYS A 120 8.97 -1.73 7.67
C CYS A 120 10.20 -2.27 6.92
N ARG A 121 11.38 -2.28 7.54
CA ARG A 121 12.60 -2.86 6.97
C ARG A 121 12.42 -4.35 6.65
N ARG A 122 11.94 -5.13 7.62
CA ARG A 122 11.69 -6.56 7.45
C ARG A 122 10.71 -6.84 6.31
N VAL A 123 9.60 -6.11 6.27
CA VAL A 123 8.57 -6.27 5.25
C VAL A 123 9.10 -5.93 3.85
N LEU A 124 9.91 -4.88 3.71
CA LEU A 124 10.53 -4.53 2.44
C LEU A 124 11.51 -5.62 1.96
N ASP A 125 12.27 -6.24 2.87
CA ASP A 125 13.11 -7.40 2.53
C ASP A 125 12.26 -8.58 2.06
N ASP A 126 11.18 -8.90 2.77
CA ASP A 126 10.23 -9.95 2.39
C ASP A 126 9.59 -9.64 1.01
N PHE A 127 9.18 -8.39 0.75
CA PHE A 127 8.62 -7.97 -0.54
C PHE A 127 9.55 -8.27 -1.71
N ALA A 128 10.86 -7.98 -1.54
CA ALA A 128 11.83 -8.26 -2.58
C ALA A 128 11.96 -9.75 -2.92
N GLU A 129 11.70 -10.64 -1.95
CA GLU A 129 11.70 -12.09 -2.17
C GLU A 129 10.36 -12.59 -2.74
N MET A 130 9.25 -11.93 -2.39
CA MET A 130 7.90 -12.39 -2.71
C MET A 130 7.45 -12.01 -4.11
N ALA A 131 7.89 -10.85 -4.65
CA ALA A 131 7.42 -10.35 -5.93
C ALA A 131 8.52 -9.65 -6.74
N PRO A 132 8.47 -9.72 -8.09
CA PRO A 132 9.37 -8.97 -8.96
C PRO A 132 9.10 -7.46 -8.91
N VAL A 133 7.88 -7.05 -8.61
CA VAL A 133 7.47 -5.64 -8.60
C VAL A 133 6.70 -5.33 -7.32
N THR A 134 7.03 -4.19 -6.71
CA THR A 134 6.25 -3.59 -5.61
C THR A 134 5.81 -2.19 -6.03
N TYR A 135 4.50 -1.96 -6.03
CA TYR A 135 3.93 -0.61 -6.11
C TYR A 135 3.89 -0.03 -4.70
N LEU A 136 4.45 1.16 -4.54
CA LEU A 136 4.45 1.87 -3.28
C LEU A 136 3.87 3.28 -3.48
N LEU A 137 2.81 3.58 -2.75
CA LEU A 137 2.30 4.93 -2.54
C LEU A 137 2.50 5.27 -1.06
N ALA A 138 3.32 6.28 -0.79
CA ALA A 138 3.64 6.69 0.58
C ALA A 138 3.81 8.20 0.69
N ARG A 139 3.63 8.75 1.89
CA ARG A 139 4.16 10.08 2.23
C ARG A 139 5.68 9.99 2.41
N GLY A 140 6.39 11.05 2.07
CA GLY A 140 7.81 11.16 2.41
C GLY A 140 8.02 11.11 3.92
N GLU A 141 7.17 11.80 4.68
CA GLU A 141 7.15 11.74 6.14
C GLU A 141 6.28 10.58 6.64
N GLY A 142 6.88 9.67 7.42
CA GLY A 142 6.16 8.61 8.13
C GLY A 142 5.87 8.98 9.58
N ASP A 143 4.91 8.30 10.18
CA ASP A 143 4.47 8.55 11.57
C ASP A 143 5.57 8.32 12.62
N TYR A 144 6.61 7.60 12.27
CA TYR A 144 7.74 7.26 13.13
C TYR A 144 9.02 8.02 12.80
N GLY A 145 8.94 9.11 12.02
CA GLY A 145 10.08 9.96 11.70
C GLY A 145 11.07 9.36 10.70
N PHE A 146 10.63 8.42 9.85
CA PHE A 146 11.41 7.85 8.75
C PHE A 146 10.59 7.82 7.46
N SER A 147 11.28 7.70 6.33
CA SER A 147 10.66 7.48 5.02
C SER A 147 10.74 6.01 4.60
N ALA A 148 9.59 5.40 4.28
CA ALA A 148 9.56 4.06 3.69
C ALA A 148 10.30 3.99 2.35
N LEU A 149 10.29 5.08 1.57
CA LEU A 149 11.04 5.20 0.32
C LEU A 149 12.55 5.19 0.57
N ASP A 150 13.03 5.88 1.62
CA ASP A 150 14.44 5.85 2.00
C ASP A 150 14.87 4.46 2.44
N LEU A 151 14.05 3.77 3.22
CA LEU A 151 14.33 2.39 3.61
C LEU A 151 14.41 1.45 2.42
N ALA A 152 13.46 1.54 1.48
CA ALA A 152 13.48 0.75 0.25
C ALA A 152 14.74 1.01 -0.59
N ALA A 153 15.11 2.27 -0.77
CA ALA A 153 16.30 2.67 -1.52
C ALA A 153 17.60 2.18 -0.88
N ARG A 154 17.70 2.25 0.46
CA ARG A 154 18.91 1.82 1.20
C ARG A 154 19.01 0.31 1.39
N SER A 155 17.92 -0.43 1.25
CA SER A 155 17.92 -1.88 1.42
C SER A 155 18.85 -2.60 0.43
N GLY A 156 19.12 -1.98 -0.72
CA GLY A 156 19.86 -2.60 -1.82
C GLY A 156 19.10 -3.73 -2.53
N ARG A 157 17.85 -3.96 -2.15
CA ARG A 157 16.99 -5.04 -2.67
C ARG A 157 16.23 -4.65 -3.92
N PHE A 158 16.08 -3.34 -4.16
CA PHE A 158 15.26 -2.81 -5.24
C PHE A 158 16.04 -1.85 -6.16
N ASP A 159 15.64 -1.83 -7.42
CA ASP A 159 15.84 -0.70 -8.30
C ASP A 159 14.52 0.06 -8.39
N ALA A 160 14.56 1.35 -8.17
CA ALA A 160 13.41 2.20 -8.34
C ALA A 160 13.26 2.62 -9.80
N GLY A 161 12.03 2.57 -10.29
CA GLY A 161 11.64 3.19 -11.54
C GLY A 161 11.40 4.70 -11.40
N GLU A 162 10.48 5.22 -12.19
CA GLU A 162 9.99 6.59 -12.09
C GLU A 162 9.33 6.83 -10.72
N CYS A 163 9.70 7.94 -10.06
CA CYS A 163 9.06 8.39 -8.84
C CYS A 163 8.21 9.63 -9.14
N ARG A 164 6.91 9.53 -8.94
CA ARG A 164 5.96 10.62 -9.16
C ARG A 164 5.55 11.26 -7.85
N VAL A 165 5.55 12.58 -7.85
CA VAL A 165 4.85 13.36 -6.83
C VAL A 165 3.38 13.38 -7.20
N VAL A 166 2.53 12.94 -6.29
CA VAL A 166 1.08 12.88 -6.53
C VAL A 166 0.33 13.61 -5.43
N ASP A 167 -0.86 14.06 -5.79
CA ASP A 167 -1.81 14.64 -4.87
C ASP A 167 -3.20 14.09 -5.16
N HIS A 168 -4.11 14.29 -4.23
CA HIS A 168 -5.48 13.87 -4.34
C HIS A 168 -6.30 14.93 -5.07
N ASP A 169 -6.81 14.61 -6.25
CA ASP A 169 -7.70 15.50 -6.97
C ASP A 169 -9.05 15.65 -6.22
N PRO A 170 -9.42 16.86 -5.79
CA PRO A 170 -10.62 17.05 -4.98
C PRO A 170 -11.93 16.84 -5.75
N ALA A 171 -11.90 16.87 -7.08
CA ALA A 171 -13.08 16.71 -7.91
C ALA A 171 -13.33 15.24 -8.29
N THR A 172 -12.27 14.52 -8.63
CA THR A 172 -12.37 13.11 -9.07
C THR A 172 -12.09 12.11 -7.97
N HIS A 173 -11.50 12.54 -6.85
CA HIS A 173 -10.99 11.70 -5.77
C HIS A 173 -9.96 10.66 -6.20
N GLN A 174 -9.27 10.92 -7.30
CA GLN A 174 -8.20 10.10 -7.83
C GLN A 174 -6.83 10.75 -7.64
N LEU A 175 -5.76 9.98 -7.83
CA LEU A 175 -4.41 10.52 -7.81
C LEU A 175 -4.17 11.40 -9.05
N ARG A 176 -3.55 12.55 -8.84
CA ARG A 176 -3.12 13.48 -9.86
C ARG A 176 -1.62 13.66 -9.79
N VAL A 177 -0.93 13.49 -10.90
CA VAL A 177 0.51 13.73 -10.99
C VAL A 177 0.78 15.24 -10.92
N LEU A 178 1.65 15.64 -9.99
CA LEU A 178 2.17 16.99 -9.86
C LEU A 178 3.53 17.16 -10.54
N GLY A 179 4.28 16.06 -10.66
CA GLY A 179 5.59 16.05 -11.29
C GLY A 179 6.31 14.73 -11.06
N THR A 180 7.49 14.61 -11.63
CA THR A 180 8.41 13.49 -11.43
C THR A 180 9.66 14.02 -10.75
N VAL A 181 10.15 13.28 -9.78
CA VAL A 181 11.36 13.61 -9.03
C VAL A 181 12.32 12.44 -8.99
N PRO A 182 13.63 12.65 -8.84
CA PRO A 182 14.56 11.60 -8.52
C PRO A 182 14.19 10.94 -7.18
N LEU A 183 14.40 9.64 -7.05
CA LEU A 183 14.14 8.93 -5.80
C LEU A 183 14.86 9.55 -4.60
N ASP A 184 16.07 10.08 -4.82
CA ASP A 184 16.86 10.75 -3.78
C ASP A 184 16.16 12.00 -3.20
N GLU A 185 15.34 12.70 -3.99
CA GLU A 185 14.52 13.79 -3.50
C GLU A 185 13.30 13.27 -2.71
N ALA A 186 12.64 12.22 -3.22
CA ALA A 186 11.46 11.61 -2.59
C ALA A 186 11.77 10.91 -1.24
N ARG A 187 13.04 10.64 -0.95
CA ARG A 187 13.49 9.94 0.26
C ARG A 187 13.49 10.76 1.53
N ARG A 188 13.26 12.06 1.46
CA ARG A 188 13.34 12.94 2.63
C ARG A 188 12.23 12.60 3.62
N ALA A 189 12.63 12.33 4.86
CA ALA A 189 11.70 11.95 5.93
C ALA A 189 10.82 13.11 6.43
N ASP A 190 11.16 14.35 6.08
CA ASP A 190 10.44 15.58 6.41
C ASP A 190 9.55 16.10 5.27
N ASP A 191 9.40 15.33 4.19
CA ASP A 191 8.60 15.74 3.04
C ASP A 191 7.13 15.30 3.21
N PRO A 192 6.18 16.24 3.34
CA PRO A 192 4.77 15.92 3.52
C PRO A 192 4.06 15.45 2.24
N ARG A 193 4.73 15.54 1.09
CA ARG A 193 4.14 15.13 -0.20
C ARG A 193 3.91 13.63 -0.27
N HIS A 194 3.00 13.22 -1.14
CA HIS A 194 2.80 11.82 -1.49
C HIS A 194 3.64 11.46 -2.71
N PHE A 195 4.19 10.27 -2.67
CA PHE A 195 5.05 9.72 -3.72
C PHE A 195 4.55 8.36 -4.16
N GLU A 196 4.51 8.18 -5.47
CA GLU A 196 4.18 6.93 -6.13
C GLU A 196 5.42 6.41 -6.85
N VAL A 197 5.76 5.13 -6.63
CA VAL A 197 6.94 4.51 -7.23
C VAL A 197 6.71 3.02 -7.50
N LEU A 198 7.31 2.51 -8.58
CA LEU A 198 7.49 1.07 -8.80
C LEU A 198 8.90 0.68 -8.37
N LEU A 199 8.99 -0.26 -7.46
CA LEU A 199 10.23 -0.87 -7.00
C LEU A 199 10.39 -2.23 -7.69
N HIS A 200 11.48 -2.41 -8.43
CA HIS A 200 11.80 -3.67 -9.11
C HIS A 200 12.79 -4.47 -8.28
N SER A 201 12.38 -5.67 -7.86
CA SER A 201 13.24 -6.54 -7.07
C SER A 201 14.48 -6.96 -7.85
N ARG A 202 15.66 -6.84 -7.22
CA ARG A 202 16.93 -7.35 -7.75
C ARG A 202 17.06 -8.85 -7.61
N VAL A 203 16.29 -9.48 -6.73
CA VAL A 203 16.30 -10.93 -6.49
C VAL A 203 15.74 -11.70 -7.69
N HIS A 204 14.76 -11.14 -8.38
CA HIS A 204 14.07 -11.77 -9.52
C HIS A 204 14.69 -11.46 -10.89
N ARG A 205 15.83 -10.78 -10.94
CA ARG A 205 16.52 -10.42 -12.20
C ARG A 205 17.49 -11.49 -12.75
N ARG A 206 17.36 -12.75 -12.33
CA ARG A 206 18.21 -13.84 -12.82
C ARG A 206 17.55 -14.60 -13.96
#